data_a1a943b6d23c1bef828e5062a8c6df43
#
_entry.id   a1a943b6d23c1bef828e5062a8c6df43
#
_cell.length_a   1.000
_cell.length_b   1.000
_cell.length_c   1.000
_cell.angle_alpha   90.00
_cell.angle_beta   90.00
_cell.angle_gamma   90.00
#
_symmetry.space_group_name_H-M   'P 1'
#
loop_
_entity.id
_entity.type
_entity.pdbx_description
1 polymer ?
#
loop_
_entity_poly.entity_id
_entity_poly.type
_entity_poly.pdbx_seq_one_letter_code
_entity_poly.pdbx_strand_id
1 'polypeptide(L)'
;MHNFTEMKTLIMVIHPDIASSVINKRWVDELGKHPEKYEVRLLHQLYPDGKIDVAAEQKLIEQYDKIVFQFPFYWFNCPPLFKQWLDEVLTYGWAYGSKSGYKVAGKKIALALSVGIDEHEYHSAAKYKYTLAELTRPFELTFEYVKADYRPFFAYYGIELNSEKDWIERSVPMYMKFLEGLS
;
A
#
# COMPACT_ATOMS: atom_id res chain seq x y z
N MET A 1 -19.89 18.40 22.93
CA MET A 1 -19.55 18.06 21.55
C MET A 1 -18.28 17.20 21.59
N HIS A 2 -18.38 15.89 21.36
CA HIS A 2 -17.21 15.04 21.25
C HIS A 2 -16.60 15.34 19.89
N ASN A 3 -15.43 15.99 19.88
CA ASN A 3 -14.61 16.03 18.67
C ASN A 3 -14.19 14.58 18.37
N PHE A 4 -14.86 13.92 17.44
CA PHE A 4 -14.33 12.73 16.82
C PHE A 4 -13.11 13.18 16.00
N THR A 5 -11.94 13.07 16.57
CA THR A 5 -10.71 13.19 15.78
C THR A 5 -10.76 12.02 14.79
N GLU A 6 -10.95 12.31 13.51
CA GLU A 6 -10.94 11.29 12.48
C GLU A 6 -9.61 10.54 12.55
N MET A 7 -9.66 9.20 12.65
CA MET A 7 -8.43 8.42 12.76
C MET A 7 -7.61 8.55 11.47
N LYS A 8 -6.31 8.77 11.66
CA LYS A 8 -5.36 8.87 10.54
C LYS A 8 -5.40 7.61 9.68
N THR A 9 -5.06 7.76 8.41
CA THR A 9 -4.75 6.64 7.54
C THR A 9 -3.28 6.26 7.69
N LEU A 10 -3.00 4.99 7.95
CA LEU A 10 -1.65 4.44 7.97
C LEU A 10 -1.19 4.16 6.55
N ILE A 11 -0.06 4.73 6.16
CA ILE A 11 0.57 4.51 4.86
C ILE A 11 1.86 3.71 5.07
N MET A 12 1.81 2.44 4.71
CA MET A 12 2.95 1.52 4.76
C MET A 12 3.69 1.60 3.43
N VAL A 13 4.83 2.28 3.41
CA VAL A 13 5.63 2.49 2.20
C VAL A 13 6.71 1.41 2.12
N ILE A 14 6.66 0.60 1.08
CA ILE A 14 7.59 -0.48 0.85
C ILE A 14 8.38 -0.18 -0.44
N HIS A 15 9.46 0.58 -0.30
CA HIS A 15 10.37 0.92 -1.39
C HIS A 15 11.81 0.68 -0.97
N PRO A 16 12.59 -0.14 -1.69
CA PRO A 16 13.97 -0.50 -1.29
C PRO A 16 14.89 0.71 -1.16
N ASP A 17 14.72 1.68 -2.04
CA ASP A 17 15.47 2.94 -2.04
C ASP A 17 14.52 4.11 -2.31
N ILE A 18 13.84 4.56 -1.26
CA ILE A 18 12.86 5.64 -1.36
C ILE A 18 13.50 6.96 -1.79
N ALA A 19 14.78 7.18 -1.49
CA ALA A 19 15.48 8.41 -1.83
C ALA A 19 15.65 8.58 -3.34
N SER A 20 15.83 7.50 -4.07
CA SER A 20 15.94 7.48 -5.54
C SER A 20 14.59 7.38 -6.25
N SER A 21 13.50 7.13 -5.52
CA SER A 21 12.18 6.96 -6.11
C SER A 21 11.61 8.28 -6.61
N VAL A 22 11.20 8.31 -7.86
CA VAL A 22 10.58 9.48 -8.49
C VAL A 22 9.16 9.70 -7.96
N ILE A 23 8.32 8.69 -8.03
CA ILE A 23 6.89 8.79 -7.69
C ILE A 23 6.64 8.53 -6.20
N ASN A 24 7.11 7.39 -5.66
CA ASN A 24 6.82 7.05 -4.27
C ASN A 24 7.36 8.08 -3.29
N LYS A 25 8.57 8.63 -3.56
CA LYS A 25 9.12 9.72 -2.75
C LYS A 25 8.25 10.97 -2.84
N ARG A 26 7.81 11.36 -4.05
CA ARG A 26 6.97 12.56 -4.22
C ARG A 26 5.64 12.43 -3.45
N TRP A 27 5.03 11.24 -3.44
CA TRP A 27 3.83 11.00 -2.64
C TRP A 27 4.13 11.08 -1.14
N VAL A 28 5.22 10.49 -0.67
CA VAL A 28 5.65 10.61 0.75
C VAL A 28 5.88 12.07 1.15
N ASP A 29 6.54 12.85 0.29
CA ASP A 29 6.77 14.28 0.53
C ASP A 29 5.44 15.06 0.65
N GLU A 30 4.42 14.68 -0.14
CA GLU A 30 3.09 15.30 -0.03
C GLU A 30 2.38 14.90 1.26
N LEU A 31 2.38 13.61 1.61
CA LEU A 31 1.77 13.12 2.85
C LEU A 31 2.36 13.80 4.09
N GLY A 32 3.67 14.09 4.07
CA GLY A 32 4.36 14.79 5.14
C GLY A 32 3.87 16.21 5.42
N LYS A 33 3.11 16.82 4.48
CA LYS A 33 2.45 18.12 4.67
C LYS A 33 1.13 17.99 5.45
N HIS A 34 0.62 16.78 5.64
CA HIS A 34 -0.66 16.48 6.26
C HIS A 34 -0.53 15.45 7.40
N PRO A 35 0.37 15.70 8.39
CA PRO A 35 0.65 14.75 9.47
C PRO A 35 -0.56 14.51 10.39
N GLU A 36 -1.55 15.38 10.34
CA GLU A 36 -2.81 15.22 11.06
C GLU A 36 -3.73 14.15 10.42
N LYS A 37 -3.56 13.84 9.13
CA LYS A 37 -4.38 12.89 8.36
C LYS A 37 -3.68 11.56 8.10
N TYR A 38 -2.35 11.58 7.97
CA TYR A 38 -1.56 10.43 7.52
C TYR A 38 -0.43 10.11 8.48
N GLU A 39 -0.26 8.84 8.76
CA GLU A 39 0.93 8.28 9.43
C GLU A 39 1.73 7.50 8.39
N VAL A 40 2.95 7.93 8.10
CA VAL A 40 3.80 7.31 7.07
C VAL A 40 4.87 6.44 7.73
N ARG A 41 4.95 5.18 7.29
CA ARG A 41 5.93 4.19 7.76
C ARG A 41 6.78 3.72 6.58
N LEU A 42 8.08 4.00 6.61
CA LEU A 42 9.04 3.58 5.59
C LEU A 42 9.64 2.22 5.97
N LEU A 43 9.04 1.13 5.48
CA LEU A 43 9.29 -0.22 5.99
C LEU A 43 10.77 -0.66 5.84
N HIS A 44 11.42 -0.34 4.71
CA HIS A 44 12.84 -0.66 4.51
C HIS A 44 13.80 0.15 5.39
N GLN A 45 13.40 1.34 5.85
CA GLN A 45 14.19 2.10 6.82
C GLN A 45 14.04 1.57 8.24
N LEU A 46 12.86 1.05 8.58
CA LEU A 46 12.58 0.43 9.88
C LEU A 46 13.24 -0.93 10.02
N TYR A 47 13.28 -1.69 8.92
CA TYR A 47 13.80 -3.06 8.87
C TYR A 47 14.86 -3.20 7.79
N PRO A 48 16.03 -2.51 7.93
CA PRO A 48 17.06 -2.49 6.89
C PRO A 48 17.73 -3.86 6.69
N ASP A 49 17.70 -4.71 7.71
CA ASP A 49 18.21 -6.09 7.68
C ASP A 49 17.09 -7.13 7.43
N GLY A 50 15.87 -6.70 7.16
CA GLY A 50 14.71 -7.56 6.93
C GLY A 50 14.15 -8.24 8.19
N LYS A 51 14.63 -7.91 9.39
CA LYS A 51 14.11 -8.48 10.64
C LYS A 51 12.92 -7.70 11.15
N ILE A 52 11.73 -8.13 10.78
CA ILE A 52 10.47 -7.46 11.13
C ILE A 52 10.15 -7.71 12.62
N ASP A 53 9.90 -6.63 13.36
CA ASP A 53 9.30 -6.73 14.69
C ASP A 53 7.79 -6.99 14.55
N VAL A 54 7.43 -8.27 14.50
CA VAL A 54 6.05 -8.73 14.30
C VAL A 54 5.11 -8.16 15.35
N ALA A 55 5.51 -8.14 16.62
CA ALA A 55 4.65 -7.65 17.70
C ALA A 55 4.40 -6.15 17.59
N ALA A 56 5.42 -5.38 17.21
CA ALA A 56 5.28 -3.94 16.98
C ALA A 56 4.38 -3.65 15.77
N GLU A 57 4.54 -4.39 14.66
CA GLU A 57 3.70 -4.24 13.48
C GLU A 57 2.24 -4.61 13.76
N GLN A 58 1.98 -5.72 14.45
CA GLN A 58 0.63 -6.12 14.84
C GLN A 58 -0.04 -5.08 15.73
N LYS A 59 0.68 -4.59 16.74
CA LYS A 59 0.18 -3.53 17.63
C LYS A 59 -0.11 -2.23 16.88
N LEU A 60 0.72 -1.89 15.89
CA LEU A 60 0.50 -0.71 15.04
C LEU A 60 -0.78 -0.89 14.22
N ILE A 61 -0.93 -2.00 13.51
CA ILE A 61 -2.10 -2.30 12.66
C ILE A 61 -3.40 -2.23 13.47
N GLU A 62 -3.40 -2.68 14.72
CA GLU A 62 -4.59 -2.62 15.59
C GLU A 62 -5.10 -1.19 15.84
N GLN A 63 -4.23 -0.17 15.72
CA GLN A 63 -4.56 1.23 16.01
C GLN A 63 -5.21 1.98 14.84
N TYR A 64 -5.23 1.40 13.63
CA TYR A 64 -5.72 2.08 12.44
C TYR A 64 -6.86 1.30 11.78
N ASP A 65 -7.88 2.01 11.30
CA ASP A 65 -8.99 1.43 10.54
C ASP A 65 -8.77 1.51 9.02
N LYS A 66 -7.86 2.39 8.59
CA LYS A 66 -7.52 2.62 7.19
C LYS A 66 -6.03 2.41 6.99
N ILE A 67 -5.66 1.50 6.10
CA ILE A 67 -4.26 1.12 5.84
C ILE A 67 -4.03 1.08 4.34
N VAL A 68 -2.99 1.74 3.87
CA VAL A 68 -2.58 1.70 2.47
C VAL A 68 -1.16 1.15 2.38
N PHE A 69 -0.98 0.12 1.57
CA PHE A 69 0.33 -0.39 1.21
C PHE A 69 0.77 0.27 -0.10
N GLN A 70 1.79 1.13 0.00
CA GLN A 70 2.34 1.89 -1.11
C GLN A 70 3.67 1.28 -1.55
N PHE A 71 3.76 0.83 -2.83
CA PHE A 71 4.97 0.19 -3.33
C PHE A 71 5.09 0.24 -4.87
N PRO A 72 6.31 0.08 -5.41
CA PRO A 72 6.52 -0.11 -6.83
C PRO A 72 6.12 -1.52 -7.25
N PHE A 73 5.43 -1.62 -8.38
CA PHE A 73 4.97 -2.90 -8.93
C PHE A 73 6.14 -3.62 -9.65
N TYR A 74 6.94 -4.35 -8.88
CA TYR A 74 8.12 -5.04 -9.36
C TYR A 74 7.79 -6.47 -9.83
N TRP A 75 8.19 -6.79 -11.06
CA TRP A 75 8.06 -8.12 -11.64
C TRP A 75 6.64 -8.70 -11.48
N PHE A 76 5.63 -7.88 -11.80
CA PHE A 76 4.21 -8.22 -11.71
C PHE A 76 3.76 -8.57 -10.28
N ASN A 77 4.47 -8.08 -9.28
CA ASN A 77 4.28 -8.36 -7.86
C ASN A 77 4.75 -7.16 -7.00
N CYS A 78 5.14 -7.43 -5.77
CA CYS A 78 5.61 -6.45 -4.79
C CYS A 78 7.11 -6.62 -4.47
N PRO A 79 7.73 -5.62 -3.80
CA PRO A 79 9.04 -5.79 -3.21
C PRO A 79 9.07 -6.96 -2.21
N PRO A 80 10.20 -7.71 -2.11
CA PRO A 80 10.30 -8.91 -1.24
C PRO A 80 9.92 -8.66 0.21
N LEU A 81 10.30 -7.51 0.76
CA LEU A 81 9.98 -7.17 2.16
C LEU A 81 8.47 -7.09 2.42
N PHE A 82 7.65 -6.74 1.41
CA PHE A 82 6.20 -6.75 1.60
C PHE A 82 5.66 -8.19 1.68
N LYS A 83 6.14 -9.08 0.83
CA LYS A 83 5.73 -10.49 0.93
C LYS A 83 6.15 -11.10 2.26
N GLN A 84 7.37 -10.82 2.71
CA GLN A 84 7.84 -11.23 4.04
C GLN A 84 6.96 -10.66 5.15
N TRP A 85 6.59 -9.37 5.07
CA TRP A 85 5.68 -8.74 6.04
C TRP A 85 4.32 -9.45 6.08
N LEU A 86 3.73 -9.78 4.93
CA LEU A 86 2.48 -10.52 4.88
C LEU A 86 2.59 -11.90 5.55
N ASP A 87 3.70 -12.62 5.31
CA ASP A 87 3.93 -13.96 5.86
C ASP A 87 4.20 -13.95 7.36
N GLU A 88 4.94 -12.97 7.86
CA GLU A 88 5.35 -12.94 9.25
C GLU A 88 4.34 -12.24 10.16
N VAL A 89 3.64 -11.20 9.67
CA VAL A 89 2.73 -10.37 10.49
C VAL A 89 1.31 -10.95 10.51
N LEU A 90 0.81 -11.48 9.37
CA LEU A 90 -0.53 -12.07 9.30
C LEU A 90 -0.55 -13.49 9.86
N THR A 91 -0.29 -13.65 11.15
CA THR A 91 -0.14 -14.95 11.79
C THR A 91 -1.45 -15.61 12.18
N TYR A 92 -1.41 -16.95 12.29
CA TYR A 92 -2.47 -17.72 12.94
C TYR A 92 -2.68 -17.25 14.39
N GLY A 93 -3.93 -17.14 14.79
CA GLY A 93 -4.30 -16.68 16.14
C GLY A 93 -4.42 -15.15 16.26
N TRP A 94 -3.78 -14.38 15.37
CA TRP A 94 -3.93 -12.92 15.33
C TRP A 94 -4.79 -12.47 14.13
N ALA A 95 -4.38 -12.80 12.91
CA ALA A 95 -5.08 -12.39 11.68
C ALA A 95 -6.17 -13.37 11.25
N TYR A 96 -5.96 -14.66 11.47
CA TYR A 96 -6.86 -15.72 11.03
C TYR A 96 -6.86 -16.94 11.96
N GLY A 97 -7.78 -17.89 11.69
CA GLY A 97 -7.89 -19.16 12.42
C GLY A 97 -9.03 -19.18 13.42
N SER A 98 -9.40 -20.39 13.89
CA SER A 98 -10.57 -20.62 14.75
C SER A 98 -10.53 -19.96 16.12
N LYS A 99 -9.33 -19.64 16.61
CA LYS A 99 -9.11 -18.93 17.89
C LYS A 99 -8.58 -17.52 17.69
N SER A 100 -8.62 -17.01 16.45
CA SER A 100 -8.13 -15.68 16.11
C SER A 100 -9.09 -14.60 16.62
N GLY A 101 -8.50 -13.49 17.06
CA GLY A 101 -9.25 -12.23 17.28
C GLY A 101 -9.61 -11.52 15.98
N TYR A 102 -9.17 -12.02 14.82
CA TYR A 102 -9.33 -11.38 13.50
C TYR A 102 -9.03 -9.88 13.55
N LYS A 103 -7.86 -9.53 14.05
CA LYS A 103 -7.46 -8.14 14.36
C LYS A 103 -7.43 -7.20 13.15
N VAL A 104 -7.47 -7.79 11.95
CA VAL A 104 -7.50 -7.06 10.66
C VAL A 104 -8.94 -6.96 10.11
N ALA A 105 -9.90 -7.69 10.69
CA ALA A 105 -11.27 -7.74 10.19
C ALA A 105 -11.92 -6.35 10.15
N GLY A 106 -12.57 -6.04 9.02
CA GLY A 106 -13.28 -4.77 8.80
C GLY A 106 -12.40 -3.55 8.58
N LYS A 107 -11.08 -3.68 8.71
CA LYS A 107 -10.17 -2.57 8.39
C LYS A 107 -10.15 -2.34 6.87
N LYS A 108 -10.25 -1.09 6.44
CA LYS A 108 -10.14 -0.70 5.04
C LYS A 108 -8.69 -0.81 4.60
N ILE A 109 -8.41 -1.71 3.67
CA ILE A 109 -7.05 -1.93 3.15
C ILE A 109 -7.05 -1.69 1.64
N ALA A 110 -6.09 -0.90 1.17
CA ALA A 110 -5.90 -0.63 -0.25
C ALA A 110 -4.42 -0.69 -0.64
N LEU A 111 -4.15 -0.82 -1.93
CA LEU A 111 -2.82 -0.72 -2.50
C LEU A 111 -2.65 0.61 -3.24
N ALA A 112 -1.46 1.18 -3.19
CA ALA A 112 -1.06 2.31 -4.02
C ALA A 112 0.23 1.95 -4.77
N LEU A 113 0.12 1.85 -6.08
CA LEU A 113 1.14 1.25 -6.95
C LEU A 113 1.76 2.29 -7.87
N SER A 114 3.08 2.35 -7.92
CA SER A 114 3.79 2.96 -9.03
C SER A 114 4.17 1.88 -10.03
N VAL A 115 3.77 2.04 -11.29
CA VAL A 115 3.88 1.02 -12.33
C VAL A 115 4.78 1.53 -13.46
N GLY A 116 5.81 0.72 -13.82
CA GLY A 116 6.83 1.12 -14.79
C GLY A 116 6.27 1.40 -16.18
N ILE A 117 5.38 0.55 -16.66
CA ILE A 117 4.84 0.55 -18.04
C ILE A 117 3.46 1.21 -18.09
N ASP A 118 3.05 1.64 -19.26
CA ASP A 118 1.76 2.28 -19.49
C ASP A 118 0.58 1.33 -19.28
N GLU A 119 -0.56 1.90 -18.86
CA GLU A 119 -1.78 1.16 -18.55
C GLU A 119 -2.28 0.33 -19.73
N HIS A 120 -2.17 0.85 -20.96
CA HIS A 120 -2.67 0.16 -22.17
C HIS A 120 -1.96 -1.16 -22.46
N GLU A 121 -0.81 -1.46 -21.83
CA GLU A 121 -0.14 -2.75 -21.95
C GLU A 121 -0.73 -3.83 -21.03
N TYR A 122 -1.60 -3.43 -20.09
CA TYR A 122 -2.20 -4.33 -19.09
C TYR A 122 -3.65 -4.68 -19.45
N HIS A 123 -3.86 -5.42 -20.53
CA HIS A 123 -5.16 -6.01 -20.88
C HIS A 123 -4.98 -7.27 -21.75
N SER A 124 -6.06 -8.03 -21.96
CA SER A 124 -6.03 -9.35 -22.58
C SER A 124 -5.47 -9.40 -24.02
N ALA A 125 -5.58 -8.30 -24.76
CA ALA A 125 -5.07 -8.17 -26.13
C ALA A 125 -3.73 -7.42 -26.22
N ALA A 126 -3.17 -6.96 -25.08
CA ALA A 126 -1.89 -6.25 -25.03
C ALA A 126 -0.72 -7.16 -24.67
N LYS A 127 0.47 -6.56 -24.51
CA LYS A 127 1.74 -7.25 -24.28
C LYS A 127 1.70 -8.17 -23.06
N TYR A 128 1.12 -7.71 -21.94
CA TYR A 128 1.12 -8.49 -20.70
C TYR A 128 -0.08 -9.41 -20.54
N LYS A 129 -1.08 -9.37 -21.43
CA LYS A 129 -2.24 -10.28 -21.50
C LYS A 129 -3.17 -10.27 -20.28
N TYR A 130 -2.82 -9.59 -19.22
CA TYR A 130 -3.57 -9.49 -17.96
C TYR A 130 -3.72 -8.03 -17.56
N THR A 131 -4.86 -7.70 -16.97
CA THR A 131 -5.07 -6.41 -16.31
C THR A 131 -4.26 -6.33 -15.01
N LEU A 132 -3.95 -5.12 -14.56
CA LEU A 132 -3.30 -4.96 -13.26
C LEU A 132 -4.17 -5.51 -12.11
N ALA A 133 -5.51 -5.41 -12.24
CA ALA A 133 -6.45 -6.00 -11.29
C ALA A 133 -6.31 -7.53 -11.20
N GLU A 134 -6.11 -8.22 -12.32
CA GLU A 134 -5.86 -9.66 -12.32
C GLU A 134 -4.51 -10.01 -11.68
N LEU A 135 -3.48 -9.20 -11.94
CA LEU A 135 -2.15 -9.41 -11.38
C LEU A 135 -2.06 -9.08 -9.87
N THR A 136 -2.94 -8.21 -9.37
CA THR A 136 -2.99 -7.87 -7.94
C THR A 136 -3.97 -8.73 -7.12
N ARG A 137 -4.69 -9.65 -7.77
CA ARG A 137 -5.65 -10.55 -7.12
C ARG A 137 -5.10 -11.35 -5.94
N PRO A 138 -3.83 -11.77 -5.89
CA PRO A 138 -3.27 -12.40 -4.68
C PRO A 138 -3.36 -11.55 -3.43
N PHE A 139 -3.21 -10.22 -3.56
CA PHE A 139 -3.36 -9.29 -2.41
C PHE A 139 -4.81 -9.17 -1.97
N GLU A 140 -5.75 -9.03 -2.92
CA GLU A 140 -7.18 -9.04 -2.66
C GLU A 140 -7.57 -10.28 -1.85
N LEU A 141 -7.23 -11.48 -2.35
CA LEU A 141 -7.51 -12.75 -1.67
C LEU A 141 -6.85 -12.85 -0.28
N THR A 142 -5.63 -12.34 -0.13
CA THR A 142 -4.93 -12.33 1.17
C THR A 142 -5.69 -11.50 2.20
N PHE A 143 -6.08 -10.28 1.83
CA PHE A 143 -6.78 -9.38 2.75
C PHE A 143 -8.22 -9.81 3.00
N GLU A 144 -8.92 -10.34 2.01
CA GLU A 144 -10.25 -10.95 2.20
C GLU A 144 -10.19 -12.18 3.11
N TYR A 145 -9.14 -13.00 3.00
CA TYR A 145 -8.97 -14.19 3.87
C TYR A 145 -8.87 -13.81 5.35
N VAL A 146 -8.23 -12.68 5.66
CA VAL A 146 -8.18 -12.13 7.04
C VAL A 146 -9.37 -11.23 7.37
N LYS A 147 -10.41 -11.22 6.52
CA LYS A 147 -11.67 -10.47 6.67
C LYS A 147 -11.52 -8.95 6.67
N ALA A 148 -10.47 -8.43 6.08
CA ALA A 148 -10.36 -7.00 5.82
C ALA A 148 -11.41 -6.54 4.79
N ASP A 149 -11.77 -5.27 4.82
CA ASP A 149 -12.52 -4.59 3.77
C ASP A 149 -11.52 -4.11 2.70
N TYR A 150 -11.21 -5.01 1.74
CA TYR A 150 -10.28 -4.68 0.67
C TYR A 150 -10.91 -3.70 -0.30
N ARG A 151 -10.26 -2.57 -0.52
CA ARG A 151 -10.74 -1.46 -1.32
C ARG A 151 -10.04 -1.42 -2.68
N PRO A 152 -10.64 -0.80 -3.70
CA PRO A 152 -9.99 -0.63 -5.00
C PRO A 152 -8.60 0.00 -4.85
N PHE A 153 -7.63 -0.52 -5.58
CA PHE A 153 -6.26 0.01 -5.57
C PHE A 153 -6.13 1.28 -6.40
N PHE A 154 -5.12 2.07 -6.11
CA PHE A 154 -4.62 3.15 -6.95
C PHE A 154 -3.37 2.70 -7.70
N ALA A 155 -3.26 3.06 -8.98
CA ALA A 155 -2.05 2.84 -9.76
C ALA A 155 -1.71 4.08 -10.59
N TYR A 156 -0.43 4.42 -10.64
CA TYR A 156 0.12 5.44 -11.53
C TYR A 156 1.12 4.81 -12.46
N TYR A 157 0.82 4.85 -13.76
CA TYR A 157 1.49 4.07 -14.79
C TYR A 157 2.52 4.88 -15.57
N GLY A 158 3.47 4.20 -16.23
CA GLY A 158 4.37 4.80 -17.21
C GLY A 158 5.62 5.42 -16.62
N ILE A 159 6.06 5.03 -15.42
CA ILE A 159 7.22 5.63 -14.74
C ILE A 159 8.54 5.43 -15.50
N GLU A 160 8.68 4.34 -16.26
CA GLU A 160 9.88 4.09 -17.09
C GLU A 160 9.93 4.95 -18.35
N LEU A 161 8.79 5.47 -18.78
CA LEU A 161 8.65 6.24 -20.02
C LEU A 161 8.57 7.75 -19.76
N ASN A 162 8.30 8.15 -18.53
CA ASN A 162 8.06 9.53 -18.15
C ASN A 162 8.85 9.90 -16.90
N SER A 163 9.73 10.87 -17.00
CA SER A 163 10.48 11.40 -15.86
C SER A 163 10.32 12.92 -15.71
N GLU A 164 9.42 13.52 -16.49
CA GLU A 164 9.19 14.95 -16.50
C GLU A 164 8.49 15.40 -15.22
N LYS A 165 8.90 16.55 -14.70
CA LYS A 165 8.36 17.10 -13.47
C LYS A 165 6.83 17.24 -13.50
N ASP A 166 6.27 17.75 -14.58
CA ASP A 166 4.82 17.95 -14.71
C ASP A 166 4.05 16.62 -14.69
N TRP A 167 4.63 15.55 -15.24
CA TRP A 167 4.05 14.23 -15.19
C TRP A 167 4.04 13.68 -13.75
N ILE A 168 5.15 13.89 -13.02
CA ILE A 168 5.24 13.50 -11.60
C ILE A 168 4.21 14.26 -10.77
N GLU A 169 4.13 15.58 -10.91
CA GLU A 169 3.22 16.43 -10.14
C GLU A 169 1.73 16.10 -10.41
N ARG A 170 1.38 15.68 -11.60
CA ARG A 170 0.00 15.23 -11.92
C ARG A 170 -0.45 14.01 -11.11
N SER A 171 0.49 13.16 -10.67
CA SER A 171 0.16 12.00 -9.84
C SER A 171 -0.36 12.37 -8.46
N VAL A 172 0.08 13.51 -7.93
CA VAL A 172 -0.18 13.93 -6.55
C VAL A 172 -1.68 14.14 -6.27
N PRO A 173 -2.40 15.00 -7.00
CA PRO A 173 -3.83 15.19 -6.75
C PRO A 173 -4.65 13.91 -6.98
N MET A 174 -4.23 13.03 -7.89
CA MET A 174 -4.87 11.75 -8.11
C MET A 174 -4.69 10.82 -6.90
N TYR A 175 -3.49 10.75 -6.37
CA TYR A 175 -3.18 9.96 -5.18
C TYR A 175 -3.91 10.48 -3.94
N MET A 176 -3.91 11.80 -3.72
CA MET A 176 -4.62 12.41 -2.59
C MET A 176 -6.13 12.16 -2.66
N LYS A 177 -6.73 12.30 -3.85
CA LYS A 177 -8.15 11.97 -4.07
C LYS A 177 -8.46 10.50 -3.77
N PHE A 178 -7.58 9.59 -4.17
CA PHE A 178 -7.73 8.16 -3.82
C PHE A 178 -7.75 7.95 -2.32
N LEU A 179 -6.82 8.54 -1.57
CA LEU A 179 -6.78 8.42 -0.11
C LEU A 179 -8.02 8.99 0.59
N GLU A 180 -8.53 10.13 0.13
CA GLU A 180 -9.77 10.72 0.61
C GLU A 180 -10.99 9.82 0.34
N GLY A 181 -10.98 9.09 -0.77
CA GLY A 181 -12.03 8.13 -1.14
C GLY A 181 -12.08 6.86 -0.28
N LEU A 182 -11.10 6.63 0.59
CA LEU A 182 -11.10 5.52 1.56
C LEU A 182 -11.93 5.83 2.82
N SER A 183 -12.55 6.98 2.87
CA SER A 183 -13.37 7.43 4.00
C SER A 183 -14.61 6.60 4.22
#